data_9778755fcf1ebc532918ec9ed3335659
#
_entry.id   9778755fcf1ebc532918ec9ed3335659
#
_cell.length_a   1.000
_cell.length_b   1.000
_cell.length_c   1.000
_cell.angle_alpha   90.00
_cell.angle_beta   90.00
_cell.angle_gamma   90.00
#
_symmetry.space_group_name_H-M   'P 1'
#
loop_
_entity.id
_entity.type
_entity.pdbx_description
1 polymer ?
#
loop_
_entity_poly.entity_id
_entity_poly.type
_entity_poly.pdbx_seq_one_letter_code
_entity_poly.pdbx_strand_id
1 'polypeptide(L)'
;FKEAGLTAILGCGFDPGVSGIYTAYAAKHYFDEIQYLDIVDCNAGNHHKAFATNFNPEINIREITQNGRYYENGKWVTTGPLEIHKDLTYPNIGPRDSYLLYHEELESLVKHYPTIKRARFWMTFGQEYLTHLRVIQNIGMARIDEVDYNGVKIVPLQFLKAVLPNPQDLG
;
A
#
# COMPACT_ATOMS: atom_id res chain seq x y z
N PHE A 1 -4.34 -21.09 -13.72
CA PHE A 1 -5.05 -21.82 -12.66
C PHE A 1 -6.24 -22.56 -13.22
N LYS A 2 -7.20 -21.87 -13.87
CA LYS A 2 -8.43 -22.50 -14.37
C LYS A 2 -8.15 -23.62 -15.38
N GLU A 3 -7.25 -23.40 -16.33
CA GLU A 3 -6.85 -24.42 -17.33
C GLU A 3 -6.11 -25.60 -16.72
N ALA A 4 -5.41 -25.39 -15.61
CA ALA A 4 -4.71 -26.43 -14.87
C ALA A 4 -5.60 -27.13 -13.81
N GLY A 5 -6.87 -26.77 -13.69
CA GLY A 5 -7.79 -27.28 -12.67
C GLY A 5 -7.42 -26.94 -11.24
N LEU A 6 -6.65 -25.85 -11.03
CA LEU A 6 -6.19 -25.43 -9.72
C LEU A 6 -7.06 -24.32 -9.15
N THR A 7 -7.16 -24.26 -7.82
CA THR A 7 -7.80 -23.18 -7.08
C THR A 7 -6.75 -22.19 -6.60
N ALA A 8 -7.00 -20.89 -6.81
CA ALA A 8 -6.21 -19.80 -6.25
C ALA A 8 -7.07 -19.01 -5.25
N ILE A 9 -6.51 -18.74 -4.07
CA ILE A 9 -7.12 -17.89 -3.07
C ILE A 9 -6.27 -16.60 -3.02
N LEU A 10 -6.91 -15.46 -3.27
CA LEU A 10 -6.25 -14.15 -3.29
C LEU A 10 -6.52 -13.39 -2.00
N GLY A 11 -5.69 -12.39 -1.70
CA GLY A 11 -5.86 -11.56 -0.52
C GLY A 11 -5.60 -12.30 0.80
N CYS A 12 -4.61 -13.20 0.83
CA CYS A 12 -4.23 -13.99 2.01
C CYS A 12 -2.90 -13.53 2.62
N GLY A 13 -2.57 -12.24 2.46
CA GLY A 13 -1.41 -11.60 3.07
C GLY A 13 -1.74 -10.95 4.41
N PHE A 14 -1.00 -9.91 4.75
CA PHE A 14 -1.27 -9.08 5.92
C PHE A 14 -2.38 -8.07 5.56
N ASP A 15 -2.16 -7.27 4.57
CA ASP A 15 -3.10 -6.34 3.93
C ASP A 15 -2.95 -6.44 2.40
N PRO A 16 -3.93 -7.00 1.70
CA PRO A 16 -5.16 -7.64 2.19
C PRO A 16 -4.95 -9.04 2.79
N GLY A 17 -5.76 -9.35 3.80
CA GLY A 17 -5.82 -10.66 4.46
C GLY A 17 -6.14 -10.54 5.93
N VAL A 18 -5.13 -10.38 6.79
CA VAL A 18 -5.29 -10.24 8.24
C VAL A 18 -6.14 -9.02 8.59
N SER A 19 -6.00 -7.90 7.89
CA SER A 19 -6.84 -6.69 8.03
C SER A 19 -8.33 -7.00 7.86
N GLY A 20 -8.67 -7.81 6.85
CA GLY A 20 -10.04 -8.28 6.63
C GLY A 20 -10.55 -9.21 7.75
N ILE A 21 -9.70 -10.13 8.22
CA ILE A 21 -10.04 -11.05 9.33
C ILE A 21 -10.28 -10.27 10.63
N TYR A 22 -9.44 -9.29 10.96
CA TYR A 22 -9.62 -8.46 12.14
C TYR A 22 -10.90 -7.62 12.05
N THR A 23 -11.21 -7.08 10.89
CA THR A 23 -12.46 -6.34 10.66
C THR A 23 -13.67 -7.25 10.85
N ALA A 24 -13.65 -8.46 10.28
CA ALA A 24 -14.73 -9.44 10.44
C ALA A 24 -14.89 -9.91 11.89
N TYR A 25 -13.79 -10.15 12.59
CA TYR A 25 -13.80 -10.51 14.01
C TYR A 25 -14.38 -9.39 14.87
N ALA A 26 -13.95 -8.15 14.65
CA ALA A 26 -14.46 -6.99 15.38
C ALA A 26 -15.96 -6.77 15.13
N ALA A 27 -16.40 -6.85 13.86
CA ALA A 27 -17.80 -6.76 13.47
C ALA A 27 -18.67 -7.80 14.20
N LYS A 28 -18.15 -9.04 14.32
CA LYS A 28 -18.90 -10.14 14.93
C LYS A 28 -19.01 -10.02 16.45
N HIS A 29 -17.98 -9.48 17.11
CA HIS A 29 -17.85 -9.61 18.56
C HIS A 29 -17.97 -8.30 19.35
N TYR A 30 -17.79 -7.15 18.70
CA TYR A 30 -17.67 -5.87 19.40
C TYR A 30 -18.59 -4.77 18.89
N PHE A 31 -19.16 -4.91 17.69
CA PHE A 31 -19.98 -3.85 17.09
C PHE A 31 -21.29 -4.40 16.52
N ASP A 32 -22.37 -3.67 16.70
CA ASP A 32 -23.64 -3.95 16.03
C ASP A 32 -23.59 -3.55 14.55
N GLU A 33 -22.86 -2.50 14.24
CA GLU A 33 -22.58 -2.04 12.87
C GLU A 33 -21.22 -1.33 12.79
N ILE A 34 -20.59 -1.37 11.62
CA ILE A 34 -19.38 -0.60 11.31
C ILE A 34 -19.77 0.60 10.46
N GLN A 35 -19.60 1.81 10.97
CA GLN A 35 -19.83 3.04 10.22
C GLN A 35 -18.53 3.70 9.72
N TYR A 36 -17.45 3.57 10.48
CA TYR A 36 -16.14 4.16 10.18
C TYR A 36 -15.07 3.09 10.32
N LEU A 37 -14.26 2.94 9.28
CA LEU A 37 -13.16 1.98 9.24
C LEU A 37 -11.90 2.73 8.81
N ASP A 38 -10.90 2.75 9.68
CA ASP A 38 -9.55 3.15 9.34
C ASP A 38 -8.62 1.94 9.57
N ILE A 39 -7.99 1.44 8.51
CA ILE A 39 -6.89 0.49 8.60
C ILE A 39 -5.61 1.32 8.66
N VAL A 40 -4.76 1.04 9.65
CA VAL A 40 -3.53 1.77 9.85
C VAL A 40 -2.36 0.80 9.93
N ASP A 41 -1.45 0.89 8.97
CA ASP A 41 -0.22 0.11 8.94
C ASP A 41 0.97 0.97 9.37
N CYS A 42 1.70 0.51 10.38
CA CYS A 42 2.87 1.19 10.90
C CYS A 42 4.08 0.28 10.86
N ASN A 43 4.95 0.52 9.89
CA ASN A 43 6.25 -0.11 9.86
C ASN A 43 7.24 0.69 10.74
N ALA A 44 7.66 0.08 11.85
CA ALA A 44 8.66 0.65 12.77
C ALA A 44 10.06 0.05 12.56
N GLY A 45 10.23 -0.83 11.57
CA GLY A 45 11.50 -1.47 11.23
C GLY A 45 12.49 -0.54 10.56
N ASN A 46 13.74 -0.98 10.47
CA ASN A 46 14.81 -0.28 9.78
C ASN A 46 15.71 -1.29 9.07
N HIS A 47 15.88 -1.13 7.78
CA HIS A 47 16.78 -1.98 6.97
C HIS A 47 18.22 -1.48 6.94
N HIS A 48 18.56 -0.40 7.66
CA HIS A 48 19.88 0.24 7.60
C HIS A 48 20.33 0.60 6.18
N LYS A 49 19.35 0.90 5.31
CA LYS A 49 19.53 1.35 3.93
C LYS A 49 18.74 2.63 3.71
N ALA A 50 19.33 3.54 2.97
CA ALA A 50 18.67 4.81 2.62
C ALA A 50 17.38 4.60 1.81
N PHE A 51 17.37 3.56 0.97
CA PHE A 51 16.20 3.14 0.20
C PHE A 51 16.16 1.62 0.09
N ALA A 52 15.13 1.03 0.66
CA ALA A 52 14.84 -0.39 0.54
C ALA A 52 13.33 -0.61 0.70
N THR A 53 12.83 -1.73 0.23
CA THR A 53 11.42 -2.12 0.33
C THR A 53 11.29 -3.40 1.14
N ASN A 54 10.18 -3.56 1.87
CA ASN A 54 9.92 -4.75 2.70
C ASN A 54 9.53 -5.98 1.86
N PHE A 55 9.02 -5.75 0.66
CA PHE A 55 8.57 -6.78 -0.28
C PHE A 55 8.93 -6.36 -1.71
N ASN A 56 8.33 -6.99 -2.71
CA ASN A 56 8.65 -6.73 -4.11
C ASN A 56 8.75 -5.22 -4.44
N PRO A 57 9.93 -4.71 -4.83
CA PRO A 57 10.13 -3.27 -5.04
C PRO A 57 9.19 -2.65 -6.07
N GLU A 58 8.85 -3.39 -7.13
CA GLU A 58 7.92 -2.91 -8.15
C GLU A 58 6.53 -2.66 -7.57
N ILE A 59 6.00 -3.62 -6.81
CA ILE A 59 4.67 -3.51 -6.20
C ILE A 59 4.67 -2.35 -5.19
N ASN A 60 5.67 -2.31 -4.30
CA ASN A 60 5.79 -1.27 -3.30
C ASN A 60 5.86 0.14 -3.90
N ILE A 61 6.75 0.35 -4.89
CA ILE A 61 6.89 1.67 -5.54
C ILE A 61 5.60 2.06 -6.26
N ARG A 62 4.96 1.14 -6.99
CA ARG A 62 3.70 1.42 -7.70
C ARG A 62 2.57 1.78 -6.75
N GLU A 63 2.43 1.05 -5.66
CA GLU A 63 1.41 1.30 -4.63
C GLU A 63 1.53 2.72 -4.06
N ILE A 64 2.74 3.14 -3.70
CA ILE A 64 2.97 4.46 -3.08
C ILE A 64 2.89 5.60 -4.10
N THR A 65 3.21 5.34 -5.37
CA THR A 65 3.22 6.36 -6.43
C THR A 65 1.89 6.50 -7.17
N GLN A 66 0.94 5.61 -6.95
CA GLN A 66 -0.40 5.71 -7.51
C GLN A 66 -1.27 6.72 -6.73
N ASN A 67 -2.38 7.11 -7.31
CA ASN A 67 -3.38 7.95 -6.65
C ASN A 67 -3.91 7.27 -5.39
N GLY A 68 -4.05 8.06 -4.32
CA GLY A 68 -4.79 7.63 -3.14
C GLY A 68 -6.29 7.50 -3.45
N ARG A 69 -6.98 6.60 -2.75
CA ARG A 69 -8.43 6.42 -2.91
C ARG A 69 -9.05 5.92 -1.62
N TYR A 70 -10.15 6.53 -1.23
CA TYR A 70 -10.88 6.15 -0.04
C TYR A 70 -12.39 6.25 -0.25
N TYR A 71 -13.16 5.65 0.64
CA TYR A 71 -14.62 5.70 0.62
C TYR A 71 -15.14 6.71 1.62
N GLU A 72 -16.05 7.57 1.19
CA GLU A 72 -16.69 8.60 2.02
C GLU A 72 -18.13 8.82 1.57
N ASN A 73 -19.10 8.66 2.52
CA ASN A 73 -20.52 8.96 2.30
C ASN A 73 -21.13 8.35 1.01
N GLY A 74 -20.87 7.06 0.78
CA GLY A 74 -21.42 6.34 -0.37
C GLY A 74 -20.63 6.51 -1.68
N LYS A 75 -19.47 7.18 -1.65
CA LYS A 75 -18.69 7.49 -2.85
C LYS A 75 -17.21 7.18 -2.64
N TRP A 76 -16.56 6.77 -3.71
CA TRP A 76 -15.11 6.71 -3.77
C TRP A 76 -14.54 8.08 -4.12
N VAL A 77 -13.58 8.53 -3.33
CA VAL A 77 -12.85 9.78 -3.52
C VAL A 77 -11.42 9.45 -3.91
N THR A 78 -10.92 10.08 -4.97
CA THR A 78 -9.53 9.92 -5.44
C THR A 78 -8.74 11.17 -5.11
N THR A 79 -7.48 10.97 -4.69
CA THR A 79 -6.52 12.04 -4.36
C THR A 79 -5.23 11.83 -5.14
N GLY A 80 -4.36 12.83 -5.18
CA GLY A 80 -2.99 12.63 -5.67
C GLY A 80 -2.19 11.66 -4.79
N PRO A 81 -1.06 11.13 -5.32
CA PRO A 81 -0.17 10.26 -4.55
C PRO A 81 0.34 10.96 -3.29
N LEU A 82 0.18 10.34 -2.12
CA LEU A 82 0.62 10.84 -0.82
C LEU A 82 0.12 12.27 -0.47
N GLU A 83 -0.94 12.73 -1.13
CA GLU A 83 -1.48 14.09 -0.97
C GLU A 83 -2.08 14.32 0.42
N ILE A 84 -2.77 13.32 0.96
CA ILE A 84 -3.39 13.39 2.28
C ILE A 84 -2.52 12.64 3.28
N HIS A 85 -2.05 13.35 4.29
CA HIS A 85 -1.31 12.75 5.40
C HIS A 85 -1.65 13.42 6.72
N LYS A 86 -1.39 12.74 7.82
CA LYS A 86 -1.60 13.24 9.19
C LYS A 86 -0.75 12.48 10.18
N ASP A 87 -0.44 13.12 11.30
CA ASP A 87 0.14 12.43 12.45
C ASP A 87 -0.90 11.50 13.10
N LEU A 88 -0.56 10.23 13.19
CA LEU A 88 -1.27 9.24 14.00
C LEU A 88 -0.38 8.76 15.15
N THR A 89 -0.98 8.57 16.31
CA THR A 89 -0.26 8.03 17.47
C THR A 89 -0.50 6.52 17.56
N TYR A 90 0.57 5.76 17.42
CA TYR A 90 0.56 4.31 17.50
C TYR A 90 0.92 3.83 18.91
N PRO A 91 0.19 2.86 19.48
CA PRO A 91 0.52 2.27 20.78
C PRO A 91 1.98 1.77 20.80
N ASN A 92 2.73 2.11 21.85
CA ASN A 92 4.13 1.74 22.08
C ASN A 92 5.15 2.24 21.05
N ILE A 93 4.72 2.98 20.00
CA ILE A 93 5.59 3.53 18.94
C ILE A 93 5.61 5.06 19.00
N GLY A 94 4.47 5.68 19.36
CA GLY A 94 4.31 7.13 19.37
C GLY A 94 3.79 7.71 18.05
N PRO A 95 3.91 9.04 17.86
CA PRO A 95 3.39 9.71 16.68
C PRO A 95 4.21 9.36 15.43
N ARG A 96 3.52 9.15 14.31
CA ARG A 96 4.10 8.93 12.98
C ARG A 96 3.27 9.63 11.93
N ASP A 97 3.93 10.29 10.99
CA ASP A 97 3.29 10.82 9.80
C ASP A 97 2.78 9.66 8.95
N SER A 98 1.46 9.64 8.72
CA SER A 98 0.75 8.53 8.10
C SER A 98 0.04 9.03 6.86
N TYR A 99 0.27 8.37 5.74
CA TYR A 99 -0.19 8.76 4.41
C TYR A 99 -1.38 7.92 3.99
N LEU A 100 -2.40 8.58 3.43
CA LEU A 100 -3.57 7.91 2.86
C LEU A 100 -3.20 7.29 1.52
N LEU A 101 -3.42 5.98 1.41
CA LEU A 101 -3.22 5.23 0.19
C LEU A 101 -4.55 4.64 -0.31
N TYR A 102 -4.54 4.14 -1.54
CA TYR A 102 -5.51 3.16 -1.98
C TYR A 102 -5.03 1.76 -1.59
N HIS A 103 -5.93 0.97 -1.03
CA HIS A 103 -5.67 -0.44 -0.77
C HIS A 103 -6.91 -1.27 -1.09
N GLU A 104 -6.73 -2.39 -1.79
CA GLU A 104 -7.84 -3.11 -2.46
C GLU A 104 -8.82 -3.77 -1.49
N GLU A 105 -8.43 -4.13 -0.26
CA GLU A 105 -9.37 -4.69 0.72
C GLU A 105 -10.50 -3.73 1.09
N LEU A 106 -10.28 -2.42 0.96
CA LEU A 106 -11.34 -1.45 1.22
C LEU A 106 -12.57 -1.70 0.33
N GLU A 107 -12.38 -2.13 -0.93
CA GLU A 107 -13.49 -2.41 -1.84
C GLU A 107 -14.32 -3.59 -1.34
N SER A 108 -13.66 -4.66 -0.90
CA SER A 108 -14.35 -5.83 -0.37
C SER A 108 -15.05 -5.54 0.96
N LEU A 109 -14.41 -4.77 1.84
CA LEU A 109 -14.96 -4.40 3.14
C LEU A 109 -16.19 -3.50 3.02
N VAL A 110 -16.13 -2.46 2.18
CA VAL A 110 -17.28 -1.58 1.89
C VAL A 110 -18.43 -2.37 1.27
N LYS A 111 -18.14 -3.34 0.41
CA LYS A 111 -19.16 -4.20 -0.19
C LYS A 111 -19.84 -5.13 0.84
N HIS A 112 -19.08 -5.69 1.78
CA HIS A 112 -19.60 -6.65 2.76
C HIS A 112 -20.27 -5.97 3.98
N TYR A 113 -19.86 -4.73 4.30
CA TYR A 113 -20.40 -3.96 5.40
C TYR A 113 -21.10 -2.69 4.88
N PRO A 114 -22.35 -2.76 4.41
CA PRO A 114 -23.05 -1.65 3.77
C PRO A 114 -23.35 -0.47 4.71
N THR A 115 -23.17 -0.65 6.01
CA THR A 115 -23.27 0.42 7.02
C THR A 115 -22.06 1.36 7.03
N ILE A 116 -20.97 0.99 6.36
CA ILE A 116 -19.76 1.80 6.28
C ILE A 116 -20.07 3.10 5.54
N LYS A 117 -19.83 4.23 6.22
CA LYS A 117 -19.90 5.59 5.68
C LYS A 117 -18.53 6.10 5.25
N ARG A 118 -17.46 5.62 5.91
CA ARG A 118 -16.07 5.97 5.58
C ARG A 118 -15.15 4.77 5.76
N ALA A 119 -14.29 4.52 4.76
CA ALA A 119 -13.22 3.54 4.85
C ALA A 119 -11.92 4.13 4.27
N ARG A 120 -10.82 4.05 5.02
CA ARG A 120 -9.51 4.60 4.68
C ARG A 120 -8.40 3.64 5.04
N PHE A 121 -7.32 3.68 4.25
CA PHE A 121 -6.08 2.97 4.54
C PHE A 121 -4.96 3.99 4.74
N TRP A 122 -4.18 3.80 5.79
CA TRP A 122 -3.07 4.67 6.17
C TRP A 122 -1.80 3.86 6.36
N MET A 123 -0.69 4.35 5.84
CA MET A 123 0.61 3.71 6.00
C MET A 123 1.68 4.73 6.36
N THR A 124 2.66 4.29 7.15
CA THR A 124 3.80 5.12 7.55
C THR A 124 5.01 4.88 6.66
N PHE A 125 5.78 5.93 6.41
CA PHE A 125 7.03 5.86 5.67
C PHE A 125 8.11 6.69 6.36
N GLY A 126 9.36 6.22 6.30
CA GLY A 126 10.51 7.02 6.70
C GLY A 126 10.73 8.21 5.76
N GLN A 127 11.09 9.38 6.29
CA GLN A 127 11.34 10.59 5.48
C GLN A 127 12.49 10.40 4.48
N GLU A 128 13.50 9.61 4.85
CA GLU A 128 14.60 9.28 3.97
C GLU A 128 14.11 8.46 2.76
N TYR A 129 13.27 7.45 3.01
CA TYR A 129 12.64 6.66 1.96
C TYR A 129 11.82 7.55 1.00
N LEU A 130 10.95 8.42 1.52
CA LEU A 130 10.13 9.31 0.71
C LEU A 130 10.99 10.30 -0.12
N THR A 131 12.10 10.74 0.42
CA THR A 131 13.03 11.62 -0.29
C THR A 131 13.63 10.91 -1.52
N HIS A 132 14.10 9.68 -1.35
CA HIS A 132 14.64 8.88 -2.45
C HIS A 132 13.55 8.51 -3.46
N LEU A 133 12.36 8.13 -3.00
CA LEU A 133 11.23 7.84 -3.88
C LEU A 133 10.88 9.03 -4.77
N ARG A 134 10.87 10.24 -4.21
CA ARG A 134 10.62 11.48 -4.97
C ARG A 134 11.67 11.71 -6.05
N VAL A 135 12.94 11.45 -5.75
CA VAL A 135 14.01 11.52 -6.75
C VAL A 135 13.79 10.51 -7.86
N ILE A 136 13.50 9.25 -7.52
CA ILE A 136 13.22 8.16 -8.45
C ILE A 136 12.06 8.52 -9.39
N GLN A 137 10.98 9.11 -8.85
CA GLN A 137 9.85 9.59 -9.66
C GLN A 137 10.27 10.73 -10.60
N ASN A 138 10.96 11.74 -10.07
CA ASN A 138 11.34 12.94 -10.84
C ASN A 138 12.28 12.64 -12.01
N ILE A 139 13.16 11.65 -11.86
CA ILE A 139 14.06 11.22 -12.94
C ILE A 139 13.44 10.18 -13.88
N GLY A 140 12.16 9.80 -13.63
CA GLY A 140 11.41 8.87 -14.47
C GLY A 140 11.73 7.39 -14.27
N MET A 141 12.46 7.02 -13.20
CA MET A 141 12.80 5.62 -12.92
C MET A 141 11.62 4.81 -12.35
N ALA A 142 10.55 5.47 -11.91
CA ALA A 142 9.30 4.80 -11.50
C ALA A 142 8.32 4.54 -12.68
N ARG A 143 8.68 4.87 -13.92
CA ARG A 143 7.84 4.65 -15.11
C ARG A 143 7.68 3.16 -15.40
N ILE A 144 6.46 2.81 -15.85
CA ILE A 144 6.07 1.44 -16.23
C ILE A 144 5.93 1.25 -17.75
N ASP A 145 6.05 2.33 -18.51
CA ASP A 145 6.05 2.31 -19.98
C ASP A 145 7.47 2.06 -20.51
N GLU A 146 7.54 1.53 -21.73
CA GLU A 146 8.81 1.26 -22.39
C GLU A 146 9.50 2.56 -22.82
N VAL A 147 10.81 2.64 -22.62
CA VAL A 147 11.68 3.68 -23.15
C VAL A 147 12.74 3.04 -24.06
N ASP A 148 13.15 3.78 -25.10
CA ASP A 148 14.22 3.33 -25.99
C ASP A 148 15.60 3.66 -25.39
N TYR A 149 16.44 2.63 -25.29
CA TYR A 149 17.85 2.79 -24.95
C TYR A 149 18.70 2.11 -26.00
N ASN A 150 19.24 2.90 -26.93
CA ASN A 150 20.10 2.41 -28.03
C ASN A 150 19.43 1.28 -28.84
N GLY A 151 18.14 1.40 -29.16
CA GLY A 151 17.38 0.41 -29.92
C GLY A 151 16.84 -0.77 -29.07
N VAL A 152 17.08 -0.79 -27.76
CA VAL A 152 16.52 -1.78 -26.85
C VAL A 152 15.39 -1.15 -26.04
N LYS A 153 14.23 -1.78 -26.03
CA LYS A 153 13.09 -1.37 -25.19
C LYS A 153 13.31 -1.82 -23.75
N ILE A 154 13.31 -0.88 -22.82
CA ILE A 154 13.41 -1.15 -21.40
C ILE A 154 12.27 -0.47 -20.64
N VAL A 155 11.81 -1.09 -19.56
CA VAL A 155 10.88 -0.47 -18.60
C VAL A 155 11.71 0.02 -17.41
N PRO A 156 11.77 1.36 -17.15
CA PRO A 156 12.65 1.91 -16.12
C PRO A 156 12.44 1.28 -14.74
N LEU A 157 11.21 1.07 -14.33
CA LEU A 157 10.89 0.44 -13.03
C LEU A 157 11.41 -1.01 -12.95
N GLN A 158 11.37 -1.78 -14.04
CA GLN A 158 11.91 -3.14 -14.07
C GLN A 158 13.44 -3.15 -13.94
N PHE A 159 14.10 -2.19 -14.59
CA PHE A 159 15.54 -2.00 -14.44
C PHE A 159 15.89 -1.58 -12.99
N LEU A 160 15.17 -0.62 -12.44
CA LEU A 160 15.33 -0.20 -11.04
C LEU A 160 15.19 -1.38 -10.07
N LYS A 161 14.15 -2.20 -10.24
CA LYS A 161 13.93 -3.41 -9.45
C LYS A 161 15.13 -4.37 -9.48
N ALA A 162 15.77 -4.52 -10.63
CA ALA A 162 16.91 -5.42 -10.79
C ALA A 162 18.18 -4.95 -10.06
N VAL A 163 18.31 -3.65 -9.77
CA VAL A 163 19.47 -3.07 -9.08
C VAL A 163 19.21 -2.75 -7.61
N LEU A 164 17.95 -2.73 -7.16
CA LEU A 164 17.61 -2.52 -5.76
C LEU A 164 17.99 -3.73 -4.90
N PRO A 165 18.28 -3.52 -3.60
CA PRO A 165 18.48 -4.64 -2.67
C PRO A 165 17.27 -5.59 -2.69
N ASN A 166 17.55 -6.90 -2.70
CA ASN A 166 16.48 -7.88 -2.58
C ASN A 166 15.94 -7.85 -1.14
N PRO A 167 14.62 -7.67 -0.94
CA PRO A 167 14.03 -7.66 0.40
C PRO A 167 14.35 -8.91 1.23
N GLN A 168 14.53 -10.07 0.60
CA GLN A 168 14.88 -11.31 1.28
C GLN A 168 16.27 -11.29 1.92
N ASP A 169 17.17 -10.42 1.44
CA ASP A 169 18.53 -10.29 1.93
C ASP A 169 18.66 -9.21 3.02
N LEU A 170 17.56 -8.56 3.39
CA LEU A 170 17.58 -7.43 4.34
C LEU A 170 17.30 -7.81 5.80
N GLY A 171 17.00 -9.07 6.07
CA GLY A 171 16.84 -9.65 7.41
C GLY A 171 15.46 -9.45 8.01
#